data_c8311c30fa228723ecc2737a0ba6c3f1
#
_entry.id   c8311c30fa228723ecc2737a0ba6c3f1
#
_cell.length_a   1.000
_cell.length_b   1.000
_cell.length_c   1.000
_cell.angle_alpha   90.00
_cell.angle_beta   90.00
_cell.angle_gamma   90.00
#
_symmetry.space_group_name_H-M   'P 1'
#
loop_
_entity.id
_entity.type
_entity.pdbx_description
1 polymer ?
#
loop_
_entity_poly.entity_id
_entity_poly.type
_entity_poly.pdbx_seq_one_letter_code
_entity_poly.pdbx_strand_id
1 'polypeptide(L)'
;VWLSEIMLQQTGVKTVGPYFEKFLARWPDIAALGRASQDDVLRMWAGLGYYSRARNLHACAVAVLRDHGGVFPDTEEGLRKLPGIGPYTAAAIGAIAFDLRTMPVDGNIERVTSRLYAVEEPLPQAKPRIQELASTLLGPARAGDEKSRAGDSAQALMDLGSSICTPKKPACALCPLNADCAARIRGD
;
A
#
# COMPACT_ATOMS: atom_id res chain seq x y z
N VAL A 1 -5.94 4.32 6.83
CA VAL A 1 -4.90 3.88 5.88
C VAL A 1 -3.87 2.98 6.56
N TRP A 2 -3.06 3.46 7.51
CA TRP A 2 -1.99 2.68 8.16
C TRP A 2 -2.46 1.32 8.73
N LEU A 3 -3.52 1.30 9.51
CA LEU A 3 -4.06 0.06 10.11
C LEU A 3 -4.43 -0.97 9.03
N SER A 4 -5.14 -0.53 7.98
CA SER A 4 -5.53 -1.41 6.88
C SER A 4 -4.31 -1.94 6.11
N GLU A 5 -3.31 -1.10 5.83
CA GLU A 5 -2.10 -1.51 5.14
C GLU A 5 -1.33 -2.61 5.91
N ILE A 6 -1.25 -2.50 7.24
CA ILE A 6 -0.61 -3.54 8.05
C ILE A 6 -1.45 -4.83 8.09
N MET A 7 -2.77 -4.71 8.23
CA MET A 7 -3.66 -5.88 8.28
C MET A 7 -3.71 -6.65 6.95
N LEU A 8 -3.65 -5.94 5.82
CA LEU A 8 -3.72 -6.53 4.48
C LEU A 8 -2.42 -7.19 4.01
N GLN A 9 -1.31 -7.01 4.74
CA GLN A 9 -0.08 -7.74 4.42
C GLN A 9 -0.31 -9.26 4.49
N GLN A 10 -0.26 -9.92 3.33
CA GLN A 10 -0.47 -11.37 3.19
C GLN A 10 -1.81 -11.90 3.73
N THR A 11 -2.82 -11.04 3.87
CA THR A 11 -4.15 -11.41 4.35
C THR A 11 -5.21 -10.73 3.47
N GLY A 12 -6.18 -11.51 3.00
CA GLY A 12 -7.21 -11.01 2.07
C GLY A 12 -8.24 -10.10 2.74
N VAL A 13 -8.83 -9.20 1.94
CA VAL A 13 -9.82 -8.20 2.37
C VAL A 13 -10.99 -8.81 3.14
N LYS A 14 -11.54 -9.96 2.67
CA LYS A 14 -12.66 -10.65 3.34
C LYS A 14 -12.34 -11.06 4.78
N THR A 15 -11.08 -11.45 5.04
CA THR A 15 -10.63 -11.82 6.38
C THR A 15 -10.36 -10.59 7.22
N VAL A 16 -9.75 -9.54 6.64
CA VAL A 16 -9.35 -8.33 7.35
C VAL A 16 -10.55 -7.47 7.75
N GLY A 17 -11.58 -7.35 6.91
CA GLY A 17 -12.72 -6.44 7.14
C GLY A 17 -13.29 -6.49 8.57
N PRO A 18 -13.74 -7.67 9.06
CA PRO A 18 -14.29 -7.78 10.41
C PRO A 18 -13.30 -7.42 11.53
N TYR A 19 -12.01 -7.67 11.34
CA TYR A 19 -10.98 -7.29 12.30
C TYR A 19 -10.74 -5.78 12.31
N PHE A 20 -10.68 -5.17 11.15
CA PHE A 20 -10.52 -3.74 10.99
C PHE A 20 -11.63 -2.97 11.71
N GLU A 21 -12.88 -3.38 11.52
CA GLU A 21 -14.02 -2.78 12.20
C GLU A 21 -13.93 -2.94 13.73
N LYS A 22 -13.57 -4.13 14.23
CA LYS A 22 -13.39 -4.37 15.67
C LYS A 22 -12.26 -3.54 16.26
N PHE A 23 -11.15 -3.37 15.54
CA PHE A 23 -10.04 -2.53 15.98
C PHE A 23 -10.46 -1.07 16.10
N LEU A 24 -11.16 -0.53 15.08
CA LEU A 24 -11.65 0.85 15.12
C LEU A 24 -12.70 1.08 16.22
N ALA A 25 -13.57 0.09 16.46
CA ALA A 25 -14.55 0.17 17.55
C ALA A 25 -13.87 0.16 18.94
N ARG A 26 -12.80 -0.62 19.11
CA ARG A 26 -12.07 -0.75 20.38
C ARG A 26 -11.11 0.41 20.63
N TRP A 27 -10.39 0.83 19.58
CA TRP A 27 -9.38 1.88 19.61
C TRP A 27 -9.63 2.86 18.46
N PRO A 28 -10.48 3.88 18.67
CA PRO A 28 -10.93 4.77 17.61
C PRO A 28 -9.83 5.69 17.05
N ASP A 29 -8.74 5.84 17.80
CA ASP A 29 -7.59 6.65 17.39
C ASP A 29 -6.26 5.99 17.78
N ILE A 30 -5.17 6.56 17.24
CA ILE A 30 -3.81 6.07 17.47
C ILE A 30 -3.41 6.17 18.95
N ALA A 31 -3.92 7.16 19.67
CA ALA A 31 -3.59 7.36 21.08
C ALA A 31 -4.25 6.29 21.95
N ALA A 32 -5.49 5.91 21.66
CA ALA A 32 -6.17 4.80 22.32
C ALA A 32 -5.43 3.49 22.10
N LEU A 33 -5.00 3.21 20.86
CA LEU A 33 -4.23 2.02 20.53
C LEU A 33 -2.83 2.03 21.18
N GLY A 34 -2.15 3.18 21.21
CA GLY A 34 -0.82 3.33 21.82
C GLY A 34 -0.82 3.20 23.35
N ARG A 35 -1.98 3.46 24.02
CA ARG A 35 -2.16 3.25 25.47
C ARG A 35 -2.63 1.84 25.81
N ALA A 36 -3.06 1.04 24.83
CA ALA A 36 -3.49 -0.33 25.05
C ALA A 36 -2.32 -1.21 25.51
N SER A 37 -2.62 -2.31 26.21
CA SER A 37 -1.60 -3.32 26.45
C SER A 37 -1.32 -4.10 25.15
N GLN A 38 -0.07 -4.53 24.98
CA GLN A 38 0.30 -5.38 23.84
C GLN A 38 -0.52 -6.68 23.83
N ASP A 39 -0.81 -7.23 25.01
CA ASP A 39 -1.62 -8.44 25.17
C ASP A 39 -3.05 -8.27 24.66
N ASP A 40 -3.68 -7.12 24.90
CA ASP A 40 -5.02 -6.84 24.40
C ASP A 40 -5.02 -6.73 22.86
N VAL A 41 -3.99 -6.10 22.27
CA VAL A 41 -3.81 -6.01 20.83
C VAL A 41 -3.60 -7.40 20.23
N LEU A 42 -2.76 -8.25 20.83
CA LEU A 42 -2.53 -9.62 20.38
C LEU A 42 -3.79 -10.49 20.48
N ARG A 43 -4.57 -10.36 21.55
CA ARG A 43 -5.86 -11.05 21.70
C ARG A 43 -6.85 -10.64 20.60
N MET A 44 -6.95 -9.34 20.31
CA MET A 44 -7.82 -8.83 19.26
C MET A 44 -7.36 -9.25 17.86
N TRP A 45 -6.05 -9.47 17.67
CA TRP A 45 -5.45 -9.94 16.41
C TRP A 45 -5.59 -11.43 16.19
N ALA A 46 -6.01 -12.20 17.21
CA ALA A 46 -6.07 -13.66 17.16
C ALA A 46 -6.89 -14.14 15.95
N GLY A 47 -6.31 -14.98 15.11
CA GLY A 47 -6.90 -15.49 13.88
C GLY A 47 -6.37 -14.84 12.58
N LEU A 48 -5.76 -13.67 12.62
CA LEU A 48 -5.13 -13.06 11.42
C LEU A 48 -3.77 -13.67 11.07
N GLY A 49 -3.12 -14.37 12.01
CA GLY A 49 -1.78 -14.91 11.82
C GLY A 49 -0.68 -13.83 11.76
N TYR A 50 0.57 -14.29 11.54
CA TYR A 50 1.72 -13.39 11.41
C TYR A 50 1.80 -12.35 12.55
N TYR A 51 1.82 -12.79 13.80
CA TYR A 51 1.72 -11.95 15.00
C TYR A 51 2.82 -10.87 15.15
N SER A 52 3.91 -10.99 14.40
CA SER A 52 4.91 -9.92 14.28
C SER A 52 4.32 -8.61 13.78
N ARG A 53 3.30 -8.68 12.89
CA ARG A 53 2.57 -7.50 12.41
C ARG A 53 1.82 -6.81 13.56
N ALA A 54 1.14 -7.58 14.42
CA ALA A 54 0.42 -7.03 15.58
C ALA A 54 1.37 -6.35 16.57
N ARG A 55 2.53 -6.99 16.84
CA ARG A 55 3.56 -6.39 17.71
C ARG A 55 4.10 -5.10 17.12
N ASN A 56 4.43 -5.08 15.83
CA ASN A 56 4.91 -3.89 15.15
C ASN A 56 3.83 -2.80 15.06
N LEU A 57 2.57 -3.18 14.82
CA LEU A 57 1.43 -2.26 14.85
C LEU A 57 1.34 -1.55 16.20
N HIS A 58 1.36 -2.30 17.29
CA HIS A 58 1.32 -1.72 18.64
C HIS A 58 2.54 -0.86 18.93
N ALA A 59 3.76 -1.36 18.63
CA ALA A 59 4.99 -0.60 18.81
C ALA A 59 4.98 0.72 17.99
N CYS A 60 4.44 0.68 16.77
CA CYS A 60 4.25 1.89 15.96
C CYS A 60 3.29 2.88 16.62
N ALA A 61 2.15 2.41 17.13
CA ALA A 61 1.19 3.27 17.83
C ALA A 61 1.80 3.92 19.08
N VAL A 62 2.57 3.16 19.85
CA VAL A 62 3.31 3.68 21.02
C VAL A 62 4.35 4.73 20.60
N ALA A 63 5.13 4.46 19.53
CA ALA A 63 6.12 5.41 19.03
C ALA A 63 5.48 6.72 18.53
N VAL A 64 4.39 6.63 17.76
CA VAL A 64 3.65 7.80 17.28
C VAL A 64 3.10 8.62 18.44
N LEU A 65 2.55 7.96 19.47
CA LEU A 65 2.03 8.66 20.64
C LEU A 65 3.14 9.35 21.44
N ARG A 66 4.24 8.64 21.70
CA ARG A 66 5.33 9.11 22.55
C ARG A 66 6.20 10.17 21.87
N ASP A 67 6.60 9.93 20.61
CA ASP A 67 7.64 10.69 19.93
C ASP A 67 7.07 11.75 18.99
N HIS A 68 5.80 11.60 18.59
CA HIS A 68 5.12 12.47 17.63
C HIS A 68 3.81 13.05 18.14
N GLY A 69 3.51 12.95 19.45
CA GLY A 69 2.31 13.53 20.05
C GLY A 69 0.99 12.96 19.52
N GLY A 70 1.01 11.74 18.96
CA GLY A 70 -0.17 11.09 18.39
C GLY A 70 -0.46 11.46 16.93
N VAL A 71 0.45 12.16 16.26
CA VAL A 71 0.33 12.53 14.83
C VAL A 71 1.39 11.80 14.02
N PHE A 72 0.99 11.14 12.94
CA PHE A 72 1.95 10.50 12.05
C PHE A 72 2.83 11.53 11.34
N PRO A 73 4.13 11.24 11.14
CA PRO A 73 4.96 12.02 10.22
C PRO A 73 4.33 12.07 8.82
N ASP A 74 4.37 13.23 8.18
CA ASP A 74 3.84 13.48 6.84
C ASP A 74 4.89 13.36 5.72
N THR A 75 6.05 12.78 6.02
CA THR A 75 7.13 12.51 5.07
C THR A 75 7.42 11.01 4.98
N GLU A 76 7.81 10.53 3.80
CA GLU A 76 8.18 9.12 3.61
C GLU A 76 9.34 8.71 4.53
N GLU A 77 10.35 9.58 4.68
CA GLU A 77 11.47 9.34 5.57
C GLU A 77 11.04 9.21 7.04
N GLY A 78 10.16 10.09 7.50
CA GLY A 78 9.60 10.04 8.86
C GLY A 78 8.80 8.78 9.10
N LEU A 79 7.93 8.42 8.15
CA LEU A 79 7.14 7.18 8.20
C LEU A 79 8.01 5.93 8.27
N ARG A 80 9.10 5.86 7.52
CA ARG A 80 10.02 4.71 7.51
C ARG A 80 10.79 4.51 8.81
N LYS A 81 10.87 5.51 9.68
CA LYS A 81 11.49 5.39 11.01
C LYS A 81 10.57 4.70 12.03
N LEU A 82 9.29 4.56 11.71
CA LEU A 82 8.31 3.95 12.60
C LEU A 82 8.39 2.40 12.56
N PRO A 83 8.17 1.72 13.70
CA PRO A 83 8.19 0.26 13.76
C PRO A 83 7.24 -0.40 12.75
N GLY A 84 7.76 -1.37 11.98
CA GLY A 84 6.97 -2.15 11.03
C GLY A 84 6.56 -1.42 9.75
N ILE A 85 7.00 -0.18 9.54
CA ILE A 85 6.76 0.58 8.31
C ILE A 85 7.99 0.46 7.39
N GLY A 86 7.85 -0.39 6.38
CA GLY A 86 8.83 -0.55 5.30
C GLY A 86 8.60 0.45 4.15
N PRO A 87 9.45 0.41 3.11
CA PRO A 87 9.35 1.31 1.96
C PRO A 87 7.96 1.32 1.31
N TYR A 88 7.39 0.14 1.06
CA TYR A 88 6.04 0.02 0.50
C TYR A 88 4.98 0.70 1.38
N THR A 89 4.95 0.35 2.68
CA THR A 89 3.94 0.88 3.60
C THR A 89 4.08 2.39 3.78
N ALA A 90 5.30 2.92 3.83
CA ALA A 90 5.56 4.36 3.89
C ALA A 90 5.03 5.07 2.63
N ALA A 91 5.30 4.51 1.45
CA ALA A 91 4.80 5.05 0.19
C ALA A 91 3.27 5.01 0.13
N ALA A 92 2.63 3.91 0.56
CA ALA A 92 1.17 3.77 0.58
C ALA A 92 0.51 4.79 1.52
N ILE A 93 1.01 4.91 2.75
CA ILE A 93 0.53 5.92 3.70
C ILE A 93 0.76 7.33 3.15
N GLY A 94 1.95 7.60 2.63
CA GLY A 94 2.31 8.87 2.05
C GLY A 94 1.37 9.29 0.92
N ALA A 95 1.15 8.41 -0.05
CA ALA A 95 0.28 8.68 -1.18
C ALA A 95 -1.20 8.85 -0.78
N ILE A 96 -1.72 7.94 0.05
CA ILE A 96 -3.16 7.84 0.31
C ILE A 96 -3.61 8.79 1.44
N ALA A 97 -2.79 8.93 2.49
CA ALA A 97 -3.17 9.75 3.65
C ALA A 97 -2.62 11.17 3.61
N PHE A 98 -1.46 11.38 3.00
CA PHE A 98 -0.77 12.67 2.98
C PHE A 98 -0.64 13.29 1.58
N ASP A 99 -1.19 12.64 0.57
CA ASP A 99 -1.11 13.07 -0.83
C ASP A 99 0.32 13.32 -1.33
N LEU A 100 1.29 12.60 -0.75
CA LEU A 100 2.67 12.63 -1.21
C LEU A 100 2.77 11.99 -2.59
N ARG A 101 3.61 12.59 -3.43
CA ARG A 101 3.83 12.09 -4.79
C ARG A 101 4.78 10.89 -4.80
N THR A 102 4.29 9.76 -4.29
CA THR A 102 5.01 8.51 -4.18
C THR A 102 4.15 7.34 -4.69
N MET A 103 4.77 6.29 -5.23
CA MET A 103 4.10 5.11 -5.79
C MET A 103 4.44 3.86 -4.97
N PRO A 104 3.47 3.32 -4.21
CA PRO A 104 3.63 2.06 -3.49
C PRO A 104 3.53 0.88 -4.46
N VAL A 105 4.66 0.31 -4.87
CA VAL A 105 4.68 -0.82 -5.81
C VAL A 105 4.48 -2.13 -5.05
N ASP A 106 3.24 -2.65 -5.11
CA ASP A 106 2.88 -4.00 -4.67
C ASP A 106 2.98 -5.00 -5.84
N GLY A 107 2.68 -6.27 -5.59
CA GLY A 107 2.68 -7.29 -6.64
C GLY A 107 1.69 -7.03 -7.79
N ASN A 108 0.62 -6.24 -7.57
CA ASN A 108 -0.32 -5.86 -8.61
C ASN A 108 0.28 -4.78 -9.49
N ILE A 109 0.78 -3.70 -8.88
CA ILE A 109 1.43 -2.59 -9.61
C ILE A 109 2.70 -3.08 -10.32
N GLU A 110 3.50 -3.96 -9.67
CA GLU A 110 4.66 -4.59 -10.28
C GLU A 110 4.28 -5.31 -11.58
N ARG A 111 3.24 -6.13 -11.55
CA ARG A 111 2.75 -6.88 -12.72
C ARG A 111 2.17 -5.97 -13.80
N VAL A 112 1.33 -5.00 -13.43
CA VAL A 112 0.76 -4.02 -14.38
C VAL A 112 1.87 -3.26 -15.07
N THR A 113 2.81 -2.71 -14.32
CA THR A 113 3.94 -1.93 -14.84
C THR A 113 4.84 -2.77 -15.73
N SER A 114 5.19 -3.99 -15.28
CA SER A 114 6.03 -4.90 -16.09
C SER A 114 5.43 -5.20 -17.45
N ARG A 115 4.11 -5.44 -17.50
CA ARG A 115 3.41 -5.70 -18.76
C ARG A 115 3.22 -4.45 -19.60
N LEU A 116 2.87 -3.33 -18.98
CA LEU A 116 2.67 -2.07 -19.68
C LEU A 116 3.92 -1.65 -20.46
N TYR A 117 5.09 -1.82 -19.85
CA TYR A 117 6.38 -1.44 -20.43
C TYR A 117 7.17 -2.63 -21.02
N ALA A 118 6.60 -3.84 -21.03
CA ALA A 118 7.26 -5.08 -21.46
C ALA A 118 8.66 -5.25 -20.85
N VAL A 119 8.75 -5.18 -19.52
CA VAL A 119 10.00 -5.37 -18.78
C VAL A 119 10.39 -6.85 -18.84
N GLU A 120 11.49 -7.17 -19.54
CA GLU A 120 11.96 -8.55 -19.76
C GLU A 120 12.94 -9.02 -18.68
N GLU A 121 13.53 -8.08 -17.95
CA GLU A 121 14.46 -8.40 -16.88
C GLU A 121 13.75 -9.19 -15.77
N PRO A 122 14.34 -10.32 -15.29
CA PRO A 122 13.72 -11.14 -14.26
C PRO A 122 13.72 -10.48 -12.90
N LEU A 123 12.74 -10.87 -12.06
CA LEU A 123 12.73 -10.51 -10.65
C LEU A 123 13.79 -11.33 -9.88
N PRO A 124 14.42 -10.77 -8.86
CA PRO A 124 14.18 -9.43 -8.26
C PRO A 124 14.96 -8.27 -8.91
N GLN A 125 15.81 -8.53 -9.92
CA GLN A 125 16.69 -7.53 -10.52
C GLN A 125 15.91 -6.37 -11.15
N ALA A 126 14.77 -6.65 -11.76
CA ALA A 126 13.90 -5.66 -12.38
C ALA A 126 13.22 -4.67 -11.39
N LYS A 127 13.21 -4.95 -10.08
CA LYS A 127 12.47 -4.13 -9.10
C LYS A 127 12.80 -2.63 -9.14
N PRO A 128 14.07 -2.20 -9.17
CA PRO A 128 14.39 -0.78 -9.26
C PRO A 128 13.82 -0.13 -10.54
N ARG A 129 13.93 -0.83 -11.66
CA ARG A 129 13.39 -0.38 -12.95
C ARG A 129 11.87 -0.27 -12.93
N ILE A 130 11.20 -1.26 -12.35
CA ILE A 130 9.73 -1.27 -12.22
C ILE A 130 9.28 -0.12 -11.31
N GLN A 131 9.99 0.15 -10.21
CA GLN A 131 9.69 1.26 -9.31
C GLN A 131 9.79 2.61 -10.03
N GLU A 132 10.85 2.80 -10.83
CA GLU A 132 11.04 3.99 -11.65
C GLU A 132 9.88 4.17 -12.65
N LEU A 133 9.59 3.13 -13.43
CA LEU A 133 8.52 3.14 -14.43
C LEU A 133 7.13 3.36 -13.79
N ALA A 134 6.83 2.69 -12.68
CA ALA A 134 5.58 2.88 -11.95
C ALA A 134 5.42 4.33 -11.48
N SER A 135 6.51 4.98 -11.05
CA SER A 135 6.47 6.38 -10.61
C SER A 135 6.11 7.35 -11.74
N THR A 136 6.41 7.01 -13.00
CA THR A 136 6.00 7.82 -14.17
C THR A 136 4.48 7.80 -14.39
N LEU A 137 3.78 6.75 -13.91
CA LEU A 137 2.33 6.61 -14.05
C LEU A 137 1.54 7.58 -13.16
N LEU A 138 2.18 8.24 -12.20
CA LEU A 138 1.54 9.29 -11.40
C LEU A 138 1.12 10.52 -12.23
N GLY A 139 1.56 10.63 -13.47
CA GLY A 139 1.27 11.77 -14.33
C GLY A 139 1.84 13.10 -13.79
N PRO A 140 1.86 14.19 -14.53
CA PRO A 140 2.16 15.51 -13.99
C PRO A 140 1.01 15.98 -13.09
N ALA A 141 1.33 16.72 -12.03
CA ALA A 141 0.33 17.48 -11.31
C ALA A 141 -0.34 18.45 -12.30
N ARG A 142 -1.67 18.42 -12.40
CA ARG A 142 -2.37 19.35 -13.29
C ARG A 142 -2.26 20.76 -12.71
N ALA A 143 -2.03 21.74 -13.55
CA ALA A 143 -2.03 23.12 -13.14
C ALA A 143 -3.39 23.47 -12.52
N GLY A 144 -3.40 23.91 -11.25
CA GLY A 144 -4.63 24.20 -10.49
C GLY A 144 -5.13 23.06 -9.60
N ASP A 145 -4.57 21.85 -9.67
CA ASP A 145 -4.90 20.80 -8.71
C ASP A 145 -4.18 21.06 -7.38
N GLU A 146 -4.94 21.24 -6.31
CA GLU A 146 -4.39 21.34 -4.95
C GLU A 146 -3.78 20.02 -4.44
N LYS A 147 -4.11 18.89 -5.11
CA LYS A 147 -3.71 17.54 -4.72
C LYS A 147 -2.99 16.80 -5.83
N SER A 148 -2.02 15.99 -5.47
CA SER A 148 -1.25 15.16 -6.43
C SER A 148 -2.05 14.00 -7.00
N ARG A 149 -3.11 13.54 -6.29
CA ARG A 149 -3.90 12.34 -6.58
C ARG A 149 -3.05 11.06 -6.72
N ALA A 150 -1.88 11.04 -6.09
CA ALA A 150 -1.00 9.86 -6.12
C ALA A 150 -1.68 8.65 -5.48
N GLY A 151 -2.42 8.85 -4.39
CA GLY A 151 -3.21 7.80 -3.74
C GLY A 151 -4.28 7.20 -4.64
N ASP A 152 -4.99 8.02 -5.42
CA ASP A 152 -5.99 7.55 -6.39
C ASP A 152 -5.32 6.72 -7.50
N SER A 153 -4.19 7.19 -8.02
CA SER A 153 -3.43 6.50 -9.07
C SER A 153 -2.90 5.15 -8.57
N ALA A 154 -2.37 5.09 -7.35
CA ALA A 154 -1.90 3.86 -6.75
C ALA A 154 -3.04 2.85 -6.56
N GLN A 155 -4.16 3.26 -5.99
CA GLN A 155 -5.33 2.41 -5.79
C GLN A 155 -5.91 1.91 -7.12
N ALA A 156 -6.03 2.79 -8.12
CA ALA A 156 -6.50 2.40 -9.46
C ALA A 156 -5.61 1.32 -10.11
N LEU A 157 -4.28 1.42 -9.96
CA LEU A 157 -3.34 0.41 -10.48
C LEU A 157 -3.41 -0.91 -9.69
N MET A 158 -3.61 -0.86 -8.36
CA MET A 158 -3.84 -2.04 -7.54
C MET A 158 -5.13 -2.75 -7.96
N ASP A 159 -6.22 -2.01 -8.16
CA ASP A 159 -7.51 -2.54 -8.60
C ASP A 159 -7.42 -3.12 -10.02
N LEU A 160 -6.75 -2.43 -10.93
CA LEU A 160 -6.48 -2.93 -12.28
C LEU A 160 -5.74 -4.26 -12.24
N GLY A 161 -4.69 -4.35 -11.41
CA GLY A 161 -3.90 -5.56 -11.23
C GLY A 161 -4.69 -6.71 -10.62
N SER A 162 -5.56 -6.43 -9.65
CA SER A 162 -6.33 -7.46 -8.94
C SER A 162 -7.52 -7.99 -9.75
N SER A 163 -8.13 -7.17 -10.62
CA SER A 163 -9.40 -7.49 -11.30
C SER A 163 -9.27 -7.75 -12.79
N ILE A 164 -8.40 -7.03 -13.50
CA ILE A 164 -8.28 -7.06 -14.96
C ILE A 164 -6.93 -7.63 -15.41
N CYS A 165 -5.83 -7.04 -14.96
CA CYS A 165 -4.47 -7.47 -15.30
C CYS A 165 -3.99 -8.60 -14.37
N THR A 166 -4.80 -9.64 -14.24
CA THR A 166 -4.58 -10.79 -13.36
C THR A 166 -3.36 -11.61 -13.77
N PRO A 167 -2.74 -12.39 -12.82
CA PRO A 167 -1.57 -13.22 -13.12
C PRO A 167 -1.81 -14.22 -14.25
N LYS A 168 -2.99 -14.84 -14.29
CA LYS A 168 -3.39 -15.80 -15.31
C LYS A 168 -4.61 -15.27 -16.06
N LYS A 169 -4.62 -15.40 -17.41
CA LYS A 169 -5.73 -15.02 -18.27
C LYS A 169 -6.22 -13.56 -18.04
N PRO A 170 -5.35 -12.54 -18.19
CA PRO A 170 -5.76 -11.15 -18.03
C PRO A 170 -6.86 -10.78 -19.03
N ALA A 171 -7.83 -9.97 -18.58
CA ALA A 171 -8.92 -9.48 -19.40
C ALA A 171 -8.51 -8.24 -20.22
N CYS A 172 -7.51 -8.38 -21.09
CA CYS A 172 -6.91 -7.26 -21.82
C CYS A 172 -7.89 -6.45 -22.66
N ALA A 173 -8.95 -7.09 -23.18
CA ALA A 173 -9.99 -6.39 -23.94
C ALA A 173 -10.77 -5.35 -23.11
N LEU A 174 -10.84 -5.52 -21.79
CA LEU A 174 -11.48 -4.62 -20.83
C LEU A 174 -10.51 -3.63 -20.20
N CYS A 175 -9.20 -3.76 -20.48
CA CYS A 175 -8.19 -2.93 -19.84
C CYS A 175 -8.15 -1.53 -20.42
N PRO A 176 -8.27 -0.46 -19.60
CA PRO A 176 -8.20 0.91 -20.10
C PRO A 176 -6.83 1.29 -20.67
N LEU A 177 -5.79 0.53 -20.34
CA LEU A 177 -4.41 0.74 -20.82
C LEU A 177 -4.06 -0.17 -22.03
N ASN A 178 -5.04 -0.85 -22.63
CA ASN A 178 -4.74 -1.89 -23.62
C ASN A 178 -4.08 -1.34 -24.89
N ALA A 179 -4.39 -0.11 -25.28
CA ALA A 179 -3.84 0.52 -26.49
C ALA A 179 -2.35 0.85 -26.36
N ASP A 180 -1.90 1.14 -25.12
CA ASP A 180 -0.53 1.55 -24.81
C ASP A 180 0.30 0.41 -24.21
N CYS A 181 -0.31 -0.75 -23.97
CA CYS A 181 0.36 -1.87 -23.30
C CYS A 181 1.33 -2.58 -24.23
N ALA A 182 2.64 -2.43 -23.97
CA ALA A 182 3.69 -2.98 -24.81
C ALA A 182 3.66 -4.52 -24.88
N ALA A 183 3.40 -5.22 -23.77
CA ALA A 183 3.27 -6.70 -23.78
C ALA A 183 2.11 -7.14 -24.67
N ARG A 184 0.94 -6.49 -24.57
CA ARG A 184 -0.20 -6.80 -25.44
C ARG A 184 0.09 -6.52 -26.92
N ILE A 185 0.76 -5.42 -27.25
CA ILE A 185 1.12 -5.06 -28.63
C ILE A 185 2.08 -6.09 -29.22
N ARG A 186 2.99 -6.61 -28.40
CA ARG A 186 3.93 -7.68 -28.79
C ARG A 186 3.28 -9.07 -28.91
N GLY A 187 2.12 -9.27 -28.28
CA GLY A 187 1.43 -10.56 -28.23
C GLY A 187 1.93 -11.50 -27.12
N ASP A 188 2.55 -10.96 -26.08
CA ASP A 188 3.10 -11.71 -24.94
C ASP A 188 1.99 -12.18 -23.98
#